data_0b3caf6ba27bb2d3953b27de3c018d40
#
_entry.id   0b3caf6ba27bb2d3953b27de3c018d40
#
_cell.length_a   1.000
_cell.length_b   1.000
_cell.length_c   1.000
_cell.angle_alpha   90.00
_cell.angle_beta   90.00
_cell.angle_gamma   90.00
#
_symmetry.space_group_name_H-M   'P 1'
#
loop_
_entity.id
_entity.type
_entity.pdbx_description
1 polymer ?
#
loop_
_entity_poly.entity_id
_entity_poly.type
_entity_poly.pdbx_seq_one_letter_code
_entity_poly.pdbx_strand_id
1 'polypeptide(L)'
;MSLEACSPVAFHKSKSTCFELSSAHVSHASMGGAAVLDGCPVKEDHDDAALFIIDPQNDFHEGGSLAVAGATDDSKRIAELIERHPFEIDHIFVSLDAHHRVHIAHGAFWVDADGNPPAPFTQISHADVVSGKWKSREPVLQQWALEYTSSLEQGGRFTHIIWPYHCLIGSPGHAVSPALLPALENWSEKRGRSITWVLKGQNNRTEMYSALKAEVPVADDPSTSLNTQLIETLASHSQVIMCGEAKSHCVNFTTRDLLSAWPKDRPTSDIVVLEDATSPVPGCEAEADKFFDDMRAAGVTLVKAADFVPTKKAPA
;
A
#
# COMPACT_ATOMS: atom_id res chain seq x y z
N MET A 1 31.65 -50.86 -0.62
CA MET A 1 31.71 -50.47 0.80
C MET A 1 30.30 -50.03 1.17
N SER A 2 29.79 -50.68 2.17
CA SER A 2 28.43 -50.90 2.60
C SER A 2 27.60 -49.63 2.88
N LEU A 3 26.34 -49.71 2.40
CA LEU A 3 25.22 -48.87 2.82
C LEU A 3 24.74 -49.38 4.18
N GLU A 4 24.77 -48.55 5.21
CA GLU A 4 24.09 -48.85 6.48
C GLU A 4 22.69 -48.20 6.50
N ALA A 5 21.73 -49.04 6.84
CA ALA A 5 20.31 -48.75 6.86
C ALA A 5 19.92 -47.97 8.12
N CYS A 6 19.11 -46.92 7.95
CA CYS A 6 18.44 -46.22 9.04
C CYS A 6 17.16 -46.98 9.46
N SER A 7 17.04 -47.34 10.71
CA SER A 7 15.87 -48.03 11.31
C SER A 7 14.71 -47.06 11.56
N PRO A 8 13.44 -47.52 11.51
CA PRO A 8 12.27 -46.66 11.69
C PRO A 8 11.96 -46.45 13.18
N VAL A 9 11.67 -45.21 13.53
CA VAL A 9 11.19 -44.76 14.85
C VAL A 9 9.71 -45.13 15.00
N ALA A 10 9.37 -45.84 16.10
CA ALA A 10 8.04 -46.32 16.42
C ALA A 10 7.09 -45.17 16.82
N PHE A 11 5.96 -45.07 16.13
CA PHE A 11 4.85 -44.20 16.51
C PHE A 11 4.03 -44.80 17.66
N HIS A 12 4.00 -44.14 18.80
CA HIS A 12 3.07 -44.46 19.89
C HIS A 12 1.68 -43.91 19.55
N LYS A 13 0.69 -44.78 19.50
CA LYS A 13 -0.74 -44.44 19.38
C LYS A 13 -1.24 -43.87 20.70
N SER A 14 -1.59 -42.59 20.71
CA SER A 14 -2.38 -41.94 21.75
C SER A 14 -3.85 -41.89 21.31
N LYS A 15 -4.74 -42.20 22.26
CA LYS A 15 -6.18 -42.42 22.06
C LYS A 15 -6.91 -41.19 21.60
N SER A 16 -7.68 -41.33 20.51
CA SER A 16 -8.70 -40.35 20.08
C SER A 16 -9.80 -40.19 21.11
N THR A 17 -10.00 -38.98 21.59
CA THR A 17 -11.28 -38.51 22.14
C THR A 17 -12.00 -37.73 21.07
N CYS A 18 -13.11 -38.30 20.57
CA CYS A 18 -14.05 -37.57 19.69
C CYS A 18 -14.67 -36.41 20.46
N PHE A 19 -14.47 -35.19 19.97
CA PHE A 19 -15.33 -34.07 20.28
C PHE A 19 -16.35 -33.90 19.15
N GLU A 20 -17.64 -34.06 19.50
CA GLU A 20 -18.75 -33.75 18.60
C GLU A 20 -18.78 -32.27 18.31
N LEU A 21 -18.54 -31.88 17.05
CA LEU A 21 -18.75 -30.53 16.57
C LEU A 21 -20.25 -30.36 16.25
N SER A 22 -20.92 -29.59 17.09
CA SER A 22 -22.24 -29.00 16.84
C SER A 22 -22.21 -28.19 15.55
N SER A 23 -23.15 -28.47 14.63
CA SER A 23 -23.33 -27.74 13.39
C SER A 23 -23.81 -26.31 13.64
N ALA A 24 -22.90 -25.36 13.77
CA ALA A 24 -23.19 -23.94 13.67
C ALA A 24 -23.15 -23.54 12.20
N HIS A 25 -24.24 -22.93 11.72
CA HIS A 25 -24.36 -22.36 10.37
C HIS A 25 -23.24 -21.34 10.14
N VAL A 26 -22.32 -21.68 9.24
CA VAL A 26 -21.35 -20.71 8.70
C VAL A 26 -22.09 -19.90 7.63
N SER A 27 -22.54 -18.72 7.99
CA SER A 27 -22.94 -17.72 7.01
C SER A 27 -21.68 -17.28 6.24
N HIS A 28 -21.67 -17.48 4.93
CA HIS A 28 -20.66 -16.92 4.04
C HIS A 28 -20.78 -15.38 4.07
N ALA A 29 -19.98 -14.72 4.92
CA ALA A 29 -19.66 -13.32 4.75
C ALA A 29 -18.60 -13.22 3.65
N SER A 30 -18.94 -12.58 2.52
CA SER A 30 -18.02 -12.31 1.42
C SER A 30 -16.93 -11.37 1.94
N MET A 31 -15.71 -11.87 2.02
CA MET A 31 -14.54 -11.04 2.31
C MET A 31 -14.15 -10.28 1.04
N GLY A 32 -14.61 -9.05 0.92
CA GLY A 32 -14.16 -8.11 -0.10
C GLY A 32 -13.37 -6.98 0.57
N GLY A 33 -12.08 -7.05 0.51
CA GLY A 33 -11.14 -6.02 0.93
C GLY A 33 -9.73 -6.46 0.52
N ALA A 34 -8.83 -5.52 0.21
CA ALA A 34 -7.41 -5.85 0.10
C ALA A 34 -7.03 -6.74 1.29
N ALA A 35 -6.44 -7.91 1.03
CA ALA A 35 -6.22 -8.91 2.06
C ALA A 35 -5.38 -8.30 3.19
N VAL A 36 -6.03 -7.90 4.27
CA VAL A 36 -5.39 -7.67 5.55
C VAL A 36 -5.13 -9.06 6.10
N LEU A 37 -3.91 -9.55 5.91
CA LEU A 37 -3.48 -10.79 6.52
C LEU A 37 -3.22 -10.50 8.00
N ASP A 38 -4.15 -10.85 8.78
CA ASP A 38 -4.26 -11.14 10.21
C ASP A 38 -5.36 -10.33 10.90
N GLY A 39 -6.19 -11.05 11.64
CA GLY A 39 -7.32 -10.50 12.37
C GLY A 39 -6.89 -9.49 13.42
N CYS A 40 -6.91 -8.22 13.05
CA CYS A 40 -6.89 -7.13 14.01
C CYS A 40 -8.24 -7.13 14.73
N PRO A 41 -8.30 -7.30 16.05
CA PRO A 41 -9.57 -7.19 16.78
C PRO A 41 -10.13 -5.79 16.66
N VAL A 42 -11.40 -5.70 16.28
CA VAL A 42 -12.14 -4.48 16.08
C VAL A 42 -12.33 -3.77 17.42
N LYS A 43 -11.99 -2.47 17.46
CA LYS A 43 -12.33 -1.48 18.50
C LYS A 43 -11.71 -1.70 19.88
N GLU A 44 -10.39 -1.54 19.98
CA GLU A 44 -9.79 -0.95 21.17
C GLU A 44 -9.34 0.47 20.80
N ASP A 45 -9.75 1.49 21.57
CA ASP A 45 -9.18 2.84 21.45
C ASP A 45 -7.71 2.72 21.82
N HIS A 46 -6.83 3.00 20.84
CA HIS A 46 -5.38 2.97 21.05
C HIS A 46 -4.93 4.35 21.53
N ASP A 47 -4.35 4.41 22.73
CA ASP A 47 -3.81 5.67 23.28
C ASP A 47 -2.53 6.13 22.55
N ASP A 48 -1.89 5.25 21.81
CA ASP A 48 -0.61 5.45 21.13
C ASP A 48 -0.78 5.60 19.60
N ALA A 49 0.28 6.03 18.90
CA ALA A 49 0.25 6.35 17.49
C ALA A 49 0.33 5.11 16.58
N ALA A 50 -0.31 5.19 15.40
CA ALA A 50 -0.07 4.29 14.27
C ALA A 50 0.98 4.89 13.33
N LEU A 51 1.90 4.07 12.83
CA LEU A 51 2.83 4.42 11.76
C LEU A 51 2.39 3.71 10.48
N PHE A 52 2.05 4.46 9.44
CA PHE A 52 1.69 3.91 8.14
C PHE A 52 2.77 4.25 7.11
N ILE A 53 3.57 3.26 6.77
CA ILE A 53 4.69 3.36 5.82
C ILE A 53 4.19 2.90 4.45
N ILE A 54 4.26 3.78 3.48
CA ILE A 54 3.75 3.55 2.13
C ILE A 54 4.88 3.04 1.24
N ASP A 55 4.69 1.85 0.68
CA ASP A 55 5.49 1.23 -0.39
C ASP A 55 7.02 1.35 -0.23
N PRO A 56 7.62 0.95 0.90
CA PRO A 56 9.06 1.09 1.13
C PRO A 56 9.86 -0.03 0.42
N GLN A 57 9.57 -0.25 -0.88
CA GLN A 57 10.03 -1.40 -1.65
C GLN A 57 11.28 -1.09 -2.47
N ASN A 58 12.08 -2.13 -2.75
CA ASN A 58 13.37 -1.98 -3.46
C ASN A 58 13.24 -1.31 -4.81
N ASP A 59 12.14 -1.52 -5.55
CA ASP A 59 11.97 -0.90 -6.88
C ASP A 59 11.81 0.62 -6.82
N PHE A 60 11.44 1.19 -5.67
CA PHE A 60 11.40 2.64 -5.45
C PHE A 60 12.71 3.23 -4.89
N HIS A 61 13.70 2.38 -4.55
CA HIS A 61 14.99 2.84 -4.03
C HIS A 61 16.05 2.89 -5.16
N GLU A 62 17.21 3.44 -4.85
CA GLU A 62 18.32 3.55 -5.80
C GLU A 62 18.69 2.19 -6.38
N GLY A 63 18.70 2.11 -7.72
CA GLY A 63 18.94 0.86 -8.47
C GLY A 63 17.68 0.05 -8.75
N GLY A 64 16.53 0.44 -8.22
CA GLY A 64 15.22 -0.11 -8.54
C GLY A 64 14.70 0.32 -9.91
N SER A 65 13.65 -0.34 -10.38
CA SER A 65 13.11 -0.11 -11.73
C SER A 65 12.30 1.20 -11.85
N LEU A 66 11.84 1.75 -10.75
CA LEU A 66 11.14 3.04 -10.65
C LEU A 66 11.75 3.87 -9.51
N ALA A 67 13.07 4.03 -9.54
CA ALA A 67 13.82 4.66 -8.45
C ALA A 67 13.39 6.11 -8.17
N VAL A 68 13.15 6.40 -6.90
CA VAL A 68 12.86 7.71 -6.33
C VAL A 68 14.13 8.22 -5.65
N ALA A 69 14.60 9.37 -6.09
CA ALA A 69 15.82 9.95 -5.54
C ALA A 69 15.59 10.38 -4.07
N GLY A 70 16.40 9.85 -3.16
CA GLY A 70 16.28 10.10 -1.72
C GLY A 70 15.55 9.02 -0.92
N ALA A 71 14.89 8.05 -1.57
CA ALA A 71 14.11 7.00 -0.91
C ALA A 71 14.89 6.19 0.13
N THR A 72 16.18 5.93 -0.12
CA THR A 72 17.04 5.23 0.85
C THR A 72 17.26 6.05 2.12
N ASP A 73 17.42 7.36 2.01
CA ASP A 73 17.57 8.23 3.17
C ASP A 73 16.24 8.44 3.90
N ASP A 74 15.12 8.46 3.16
CA ASP A 74 13.78 8.46 3.74
C ASP A 74 13.56 7.20 4.58
N SER A 75 13.87 6.01 4.05
CA SER A 75 13.82 4.74 4.77
C SER A 75 14.68 4.72 6.03
N LYS A 76 15.88 5.31 5.99
CA LYS A 76 16.74 5.43 7.18
C LYS A 76 16.11 6.32 8.27
N ARG A 77 15.52 7.48 7.88
CA ARG A 77 14.82 8.37 8.84
C ARG A 77 13.61 7.68 9.48
N ILE A 78 12.87 6.88 8.68
CA ILE A 78 11.78 6.05 9.20
C ILE A 78 12.31 5.01 10.18
N ALA A 79 13.38 4.31 9.85
CA ALA A 79 14.02 3.33 10.74
C ALA A 79 14.48 3.98 12.07
N GLU A 80 15.15 5.14 12.00
CA GLU A 80 15.56 5.91 13.18
C GLU A 80 14.37 6.35 14.04
N LEU A 81 13.24 6.74 13.45
CA LEU A 81 12.01 7.06 14.18
C LEU A 81 11.47 5.85 14.94
N ILE A 82 11.39 4.69 14.27
CA ILE A 82 10.93 3.43 14.88
C ILE A 82 11.84 3.04 16.06
N GLU A 83 13.16 3.16 15.89
CA GLU A 83 14.14 2.83 16.93
C GLU A 83 14.08 3.76 18.15
N ARG A 84 13.80 5.05 17.92
CA ARG A 84 13.65 6.05 19.00
C ARG A 84 12.36 5.90 19.78
N HIS A 85 11.27 5.48 19.12
CA HIS A 85 9.92 5.50 19.69
C HIS A 85 9.21 4.13 19.61
N PRO A 86 9.88 3.01 19.98
CA PRO A 86 9.33 1.68 19.78
C PRO A 86 8.10 1.38 20.64
N PHE A 87 7.86 2.17 21.70
CA PHE A 87 6.74 1.97 22.63
C PHE A 87 5.62 2.99 22.44
N GLU A 88 5.89 4.13 21.83
CA GLU A 88 4.90 5.16 21.47
C GLU A 88 4.23 4.86 20.12
N ILE A 89 4.89 4.09 19.26
CA ILE A 89 4.31 3.53 18.05
C ILE A 89 3.65 2.20 18.42
N ASP A 90 2.32 2.21 18.50
CA ASP A 90 1.56 1.03 18.93
C ASP A 90 1.33 0.02 17.80
N HIS A 91 1.17 0.51 16.58
CA HIS A 91 0.93 -0.30 15.40
C HIS A 91 1.72 0.21 14.20
N ILE A 92 2.32 -0.70 13.45
CA ILE A 92 2.96 -0.39 12.16
C ILE A 92 2.17 -1.05 11.05
N PHE A 93 1.73 -0.23 10.09
CA PHE A 93 1.15 -0.62 8.82
C PHE A 93 2.17 -0.36 7.72
N VAL A 94 2.32 -1.31 6.81
CA VAL A 94 3.20 -1.17 5.65
C VAL A 94 2.42 -1.52 4.41
N SER A 95 2.25 -0.57 3.48
CA SER A 95 1.70 -0.93 2.18
C SER A 95 2.79 -1.48 1.26
N LEU A 96 2.39 -2.38 0.39
CA LEU A 96 3.24 -2.91 -0.67
C LEU A 96 2.48 -2.80 -1.99
N ASP A 97 3.07 -2.09 -2.93
CA ASP A 97 2.64 -2.14 -4.32
C ASP A 97 2.92 -3.55 -4.87
N ALA A 98 1.90 -4.20 -5.41
CA ALA A 98 1.95 -5.63 -5.69
C ALA A 98 1.37 -5.91 -7.08
N HIS A 99 2.19 -5.71 -8.10
CA HIS A 99 1.77 -5.80 -9.49
C HIS A 99 1.94 -7.19 -10.11
N HIS A 100 0.99 -7.55 -10.96
CA HIS A 100 1.21 -8.57 -11.97
C HIS A 100 1.91 -7.97 -13.20
N ARG A 101 2.65 -8.80 -13.96
CA ARG A 101 3.31 -8.32 -15.17
C ARG A 101 2.33 -7.77 -16.19
N VAL A 102 1.17 -8.43 -16.37
CA VAL A 102 0.06 -7.90 -17.17
C VAL A 102 -0.85 -7.11 -16.23
N HIS A 103 -0.67 -5.79 -16.26
CA HIS A 103 -1.42 -4.83 -15.44
C HIS A 103 -1.67 -3.58 -16.28
N ILE A 104 -2.80 -2.91 -16.05
CA ILE A 104 -3.20 -1.74 -16.86
C ILE A 104 -2.15 -0.62 -16.85
N ALA A 105 -1.40 -0.47 -15.76
CA ALA A 105 -0.30 0.49 -15.65
C ALA A 105 1.00 0.06 -16.36
N HIS A 106 1.04 -1.13 -16.96
CA HIS A 106 2.24 -1.65 -17.62
C HIS A 106 2.05 -1.83 -19.12
N GLY A 107 3.14 -1.70 -19.88
CA GLY A 107 3.09 -1.85 -21.32
C GLY A 107 2.53 -3.18 -21.83
N ALA A 108 2.65 -4.26 -21.04
CA ALA A 108 2.12 -5.58 -21.43
C ALA A 108 0.59 -5.62 -21.60
N PHE A 109 -0.16 -4.72 -20.98
CA PHE A 109 -1.61 -4.63 -21.13
C PHE A 109 -2.04 -4.00 -22.45
N TRP A 110 -1.22 -3.13 -23.05
CA TRP A 110 -1.56 -2.27 -24.18
C TRP A 110 -0.82 -2.65 -25.45
N VAL A 111 -1.41 -2.33 -26.61
CA VAL A 111 -0.80 -2.44 -27.92
C VAL A 111 -1.22 -1.27 -28.82
N ASP A 112 -0.30 -0.87 -29.71
CA ASP A 112 -0.58 -0.01 -30.86
C ASP A 112 -1.20 -0.79 -32.04
N ALA A 113 -1.33 -0.13 -33.20
CA ALA A 113 -1.88 -0.73 -34.41
C ALA A 113 -0.98 -1.87 -34.97
N ASP A 114 0.31 -1.82 -34.68
CA ASP A 114 1.33 -2.80 -35.13
C ASP A 114 1.54 -3.93 -34.10
N GLY A 115 0.86 -3.87 -32.95
CA GLY A 115 0.96 -4.85 -31.88
C GLY A 115 2.12 -4.60 -30.88
N ASN A 116 2.78 -3.43 -30.94
CA ASN A 116 3.87 -3.07 -30.04
C ASN A 116 3.31 -2.48 -28.73
N PRO A 117 3.95 -2.77 -27.59
CA PRO A 117 3.58 -2.15 -26.32
C PRO A 117 4.06 -0.70 -26.23
N PRO A 118 3.36 0.18 -25.47
CA PRO A 118 3.87 1.52 -25.17
C PRO A 118 5.15 1.45 -24.33
N ALA A 119 6.03 2.42 -24.55
CA ALA A 119 7.22 2.61 -23.72
C ALA A 119 6.82 3.10 -22.30
N PRO A 120 7.66 2.85 -21.27
CA PRO A 120 7.48 3.47 -19.97
C PRO A 120 7.32 5.00 -20.05
N PHE A 121 6.49 5.55 -19.16
CA PHE A 121 6.12 6.97 -19.09
C PHE A 121 5.26 7.48 -20.25
N THR A 122 4.80 6.60 -21.15
CA THR A 122 3.79 6.97 -22.15
C THR A 122 2.49 7.33 -21.44
N GLN A 123 1.96 8.52 -21.74
CA GLN A 123 0.61 8.90 -21.34
C GLN A 123 -0.39 8.36 -22.34
N ILE A 124 -1.46 7.75 -21.84
CA ILE A 124 -2.57 7.22 -22.65
C ILE A 124 -3.83 7.96 -22.25
N SER A 125 -4.30 8.87 -23.12
CA SER A 125 -5.56 9.58 -22.94
C SER A 125 -6.76 8.71 -23.35
N HIS A 126 -7.94 9.08 -22.86
CA HIS A 126 -9.19 8.46 -23.35
C HIS A 126 -9.34 8.61 -24.88
N ALA A 127 -8.96 9.77 -25.43
CA ALA A 127 -8.98 10.00 -26.88
C ALA A 127 -8.03 9.06 -27.64
N ASP A 128 -6.85 8.73 -27.08
CA ASP A 128 -5.94 7.76 -27.70
C ASP A 128 -6.57 6.34 -27.77
N VAL A 129 -7.34 5.96 -26.74
CA VAL A 129 -8.04 4.66 -26.73
C VAL A 129 -9.23 4.65 -27.68
N VAL A 130 -10.00 5.73 -27.73
CA VAL A 130 -11.14 5.89 -28.68
C VAL A 130 -10.67 5.85 -30.14
N SER A 131 -9.56 6.52 -30.45
CA SER A 131 -9.00 6.52 -31.81
C SER A 131 -8.36 5.20 -32.23
N GLY A 132 -8.14 4.28 -31.26
CA GLY A 132 -7.45 3.01 -31.49
C GLY A 132 -5.93 3.13 -31.62
N LYS A 133 -5.34 4.28 -31.26
CA LYS A 133 -3.88 4.47 -31.14
C LYS A 133 -3.30 3.50 -30.09
N TRP A 134 -4.01 3.36 -28.96
CA TRP A 134 -3.74 2.35 -27.95
C TRP A 134 -4.97 1.49 -27.69
N LYS A 135 -4.76 0.18 -27.60
CA LYS A 135 -5.82 -0.80 -27.35
C LYS A 135 -5.38 -1.76 -26.26
N SER A 136 -6.34 -2.37 -25.57
CA SER A 136 -6.04 -3.53 -24.74
C SER A 136 -5.49 -4.66 -25.61
N ARG A 137 -4.41 -5.31 -25.17
CA ARG A 137 -3.89 -6.53 -25.81
C ARG A 137 -4.93 -7.65 -25.82
N GLU A 138 -5.74 -7.74 -24.74
CA GLU A 138 -6.84 -8.68 -24.64
C GLU A 138 -8.13 -8.03 -25.13
N PRO A 139 -8.72 -8.46 -26.27
CA PRO A 139 -9.88 -7.81 -26.84
C PRO A 139 -11.10 -7.73 -25.90
N VAL A 140 -11.24 -8.69 -25.00
CA VAL A 140 -12.33 -8.73 -24.00
C VAL A 140 -12.23 -7.56 -23.00
N LEU A 141 -11.06 -6.98 -22.80
CA LEU A 141 -10.83 -5.84 -21.91
C LEU A 141 -10.87 -4.48 -22.62
N GLN A 142 -11.15 -4.44 -23.95
CA GLN A 142 -11.16 -3.18 -24.70
C GLN A 142 -12.23 -2.21 -24.20
N GLN A 143 -13.43 -2.72 -23.90
CA GLN A 143 -14.51 -1.88 -23.38
C GLN A 143 -14.13 -1.32 -22.01
N TRP A 144 -13.53 -2.15 -21.15
CA TRP A 144 -13.02 -1.70 -19.86
C TRP A 144 -11.92 -0.63 -20.01
N ALA A 145 -10.98 -0.78 -20.95
CA ALA A 145 -9.94 0.21 -21.20
C ALA A 145 -10.52 1.59 -21.56
N LEU A 146 -11.61 1.63 -22.33
CA LEU A 146 -12.35 2.86 -22.64
C LEU A 146 -13.01 3.47 -21.39
N GLU A 147 -13.69 2.65 -20.59
CA GLU A 147 -14.35 3.08 -19.36
C GLU A 147 -13.34 3.57 -18.32
N TYR A 148 -12.24 2.84 -18.14
CA TYR A 148 -11.17 3.17 -17.21
C TYR A 148 -10.54 4.54 -17.52
N THR A 149 -10.09 4.76 -18.76
CA THR A 149 -9.46 6.01 -19.17
C THR A 149 -10.42 7.20 -19.11
N SER A 150 -11.69 6.99 -19.48
CA SER A 150 -12.74 8.01 -19.33
C SER A 150 -12.95 8.39 -17.85
N SER A 151 -13.02 7.39 -16.97
CA SER A 151 -13.24 7.60 -15.53
C SER A 151 -12.08 8.32 -14.86
N LEU A 152 -10.83 7.99 -15.24
CA LEU A 152 -9.64 8.69 -14.75
C LEU A 152 -9.68 10.18 -15.10
N GLU A 153 -9.98 10.53 -16.36
CA GLU A 153 -10.04 11.93 -16.81
C GLU A 153 -11.19 12.69 -16.15
N GLN A 154 -12.35 12.06 -15.95
CA GLN A 154 -13.48 12.63 -15.23
C GLN A 154 -13.16 12.84 -13.74
N GLY A 155 -12.37 11.96 -13.13
CA GLY A 155 -11.90 12.09 -11.75
C GLY A 155 -10.90 13.24 -11.54
N GLY A 156 -10.31 13.78 -12.64
CA GLY A 156 -9.49 14.98 -12.65
C GLY A 156 -8.16 14.87 -11.90
N ARG A 157 -7.71 13.65 -11.56
CA ARG A 157 -6.45 13.46 -10.82
C ARG A 157 -5.25 13.47 -11.76
N PHE A 158 -5.27 12.67 -12.85
CA PHE A 158 -4.18 12.54 -13.84
C PHE A 158 -4.65 11.80 -15.10
N THR A 159 -3.87 11.90 -16.19
CA THR A 159 -3.97 11.05 -17.36
C THR A 159 -3.28 9.72 -17.07
N HIS A 160 -3.79 8.60 -17.60
CA HIS A 160 -3.17 7.29 -17.41
C HIS A 160 -1.71 7.29 -17.89
N ILE A 161 -0.80 6.78 -17.05
CA ILE A 161 0.63 6.70 -17.31
C ILE A 161 1.06 5.23 -17.31
N ILE A 162 1.89 4.86 -18.29
CA ILE A 162 2.53 3.56 -18.34
C ILE A 162 3.82 3.63 -17.54
N TRP A 163 3.90 2.83 -16.48
CA TRP A 163 5.09 2.74 -15.64
C TRP A 163 6.06 1.66 -16.15
N PRO A 164 7.35 1.74 -15.84
CA PRO A 164 8.25 0.60 -15.89
C PRO A 164 7.67 -0.58 -15.13
N TYR A 165 8.03 -1.81 -15.48
CA TYR A 165 7.69 -2.95 -14.64
C TYR A 165 8.34 -2.76 -13.26
N HIS A 166 7.56 -2.62 -12.23
CA HIS A 166 8.01 -2.41 -10.87
C HIS A 166 7.17 -3.20 -9.88
N CYS A 167 7.72 -3.49 -8.73
CA CYS A 167 7.06 -4.17 -7.62
C CYS A 167 6.30 -5.44 -8.06
N LEU A 168 6.87 -6.18 -9.03
CA LEU A 168 6.25 -7.42 -9.49
C LEU A 168 6.26 -8.46 -8.38
N ILE A 169 5.10 -9.04 -8.07
CA ILE A 169 4.95 -10.07 -7.03
C ILE A 169 5.99 -11.18 -7.24
N GLY A 170 6.73 -11.51 -6.18
CA GLY A 170 7.78 -12.53 -6.20
C GLY A 170 9.14 -12.07 -6.75
N SER A 171 9.28 -10.81 -7.21
CA SER A 171 10.59 -10.26 -7.58
C SER A 171 11.32 -9.65 -6.38
N PRO A 172 12.66 -9.49 -6.45
CA PRO A 172 13.39 -8.73 -5.43
C PRO A 172 12.91 -7.28 -5.28
N GLY A 173 12.38 -6.67 -6.35
CA GLY A 173 11.84 -5.31 -6.35
C GLY A 173 10.61 -5.13 -5.47
N HIS A 174 9.82 -6.20 -5.31
CA HIS A 174 8.63 -6.22 -4.45
C HIS A 174 8.97 -6.26 -2.94
N ALA A 175 10.16 -6.70 -2.56
CA ALA A 175 10.55 -6.79 -1.15
C ALA A 175 10.82 -5.41 -0.56
N VAL A 176 10.62 -5.29 0.77
CA VAL A 176 10.95 -4.08 1.54
C VAL A 176 12.45 -3.80 1.48
N SER A 177 12.80 -2.52 1.42
CA SER A 177 14.18 -2.04 1.40
C SER A 177 14.98 -2.54 2.61
N PRO A 178 16.23 -3.03 2.39
CA PRO A 178 17.11 -3.42 3.48
C PRO A 178 17.50 -2.25 4.39
N ALA A 179 17.28 -1.00 3.99
CA ALA A 179 17.49 0.16 4.85
C ALA A 179 16.42 0.29 5.95
N LEU A 180 15.25 -0.34 5.78
CA LEU A 180 14.12 -0.25 6.72
C LEU A 180 13.80 -1.60 7.39
N LEU A 181 13.90 -2.71 6.66
CA LEU A 181 13.44 -4.02 7.10
C LEU A 181 13.95 -4.42 8.50
N PRO A 182 15.25 -4.23 8.87
CA PRO A 182 15.72 -4.58 10.21
C PRO A 182 15.03 -3.81 11.34
N ALA A 183 14.67 -2.54 11.12
CA ALA A 183 13.97 -1.75 12.13
C ALA A 183 12.52 -2.25 12.34
N LEU A 184 11.85 -2.69 11.28
CA LEU A 184 10.52 -3.32 11.35
C LEU A 184 10.57 -4.64 12.14
N GLU A 185 11.54 -5.51 11.83
CA GLU A 185 11.72 -6.79 12.51
C GLU A 185 12.03 -6.58 14.00
N ASN A 186 12.99 -5.70 14.34
CA ASN A 186 13.34 -5.36 15.70
C ASN A 186 12.16 -4.78 16.49
N TRP A 187 11.35 -3.91 15.86
CA TRP A 187 10.13 -3.39 16.49
C TRP A 187 9.15 -4.52 16.79
N SER A 188 8.90 -5.39 15.81
CA SER A 188 7.98 -6.51 15.93
C SER A 188 8.39 -7.45 17.08
N GLU A 189 9.67 -7.82 17.16
CA GLU A 189 10.23 -8.65 18.25
C GLU A 189 10.12 -7.94 19.59
N LYS A 190 10.54 -6.67 19.68
CA LYS A 190 10.53 -5.88 20.92
C LYS A 190 9.12 -5.65 21.46
N ARG A 191 8.13 -5.48 20.55
CA ARG A 191 6.74 -5.26 20.92
C ARG A 191 5.95 -6.56 21.09
N GLY A 192 6.42 -7.69 20.55
CA GLY A 192 5.64 -8.93 20.44
C GLY A 192 4.39 -8.76 19.56
N ARG A 193 4.47 -7.90 18.54
CA ARG A 193 3.36 -7.56 17.64
C ARG A 193 3.74 -7.75 16.19
N SER A 194 2.78 -8.15 15.37
CA SER A 194 2.95 -8.27 13.92
C SER A 194 2.83 -6.91 13.23
N ILE A 195 3.57 -6.76 12.12
CA ILE A 195 3.37 -5.69 11.15
C ILE A 195 2.08 -6.00 10.38
N THR A 196 1.22 -5.01 10.15
CA THR A 196 0.07 -5.15 9.25
C THR A 196 0.48 -4.80 7.83
N TRP A 197 0.49 -5.81 6.96
CA TRP A 197 0.83 -5.64 5.55
C TRP A 197 -0.43 -5.32 4.74
N VAL A 198 -0.38 -4.25 3.95
CA VAL A 198 -1.47 -3.79 3.09
C VAL A 198 -1.04 -3.95 1.64
N LEU A 199 -1.47 -5.02 0.97
CA LEU A 199 -1.16 -5.23 -0.44
C LEU A 199 -2.11 -4.41 -1.31
N LYS A 200 -1.57 -3.63 -2.24
CA LYS A 200 -2.34 -2.83 -3.20
C LYS A 200 -1.91 -3.11 -4.65
N GLY A 201 -2.70 -2.71 -5.63
CA GLY A 201 -2.35 -2.86 -7.05
C GLY A 201 -2.46 -4.29 -7.61
N GLN A 202 -3.09 -5.23 -6.88
CA GLN A 202 -3.21 -6.63 -7.32
C GLN A 202 -4.22 -6.82 -8.46
N ASN A 203 -5.24 -5.96 -8.58
CA ASN A 203 -6.20 -6.04 -9.67
C ASN A 203 -5.58 -5.48 -10.95
N ASN A 204 -5.40 -6.33 -11.97
CA ASN A 204 -4.73 -5.97 -13.21
C ASN A 204 -5.50 -5.00 -14.12
N ARG A 205 -6.75 -4.67 -13.77
CA ARG A 205 -7.63 -3.79 -14.55
C ARG A 205 -7.65 -2.34 -14.07
N THR A 206 -7.07 -2.05 -12.91
CA THR A 206 -7.07 -0.71 -12.34
C THR A 206 -5.75 -0.39 -11.64
N GLU A 207 -5.33 0.87 -11.70
CA GLU A 207 -4.20 1.38 -10.91
C GLU A 207 -4.65 1.69 -9.49
N MET A 208 -3.74 1.57 -8.55
CA MET A 208 -4.01 1.83 -7.14
C MET A 208 -2.82 2.57 -6.52
N TYR A 209 -2.79 3.90 -6.67
CA TYR A 209 -1.79 4.71 -5.97
C TYR A 209 -2.07 4.75 -4.46
N SER A 210 -3.31 5.07 -4.10
CA SER A 210 -3.73 5.04 -2.70
C SER A 210 -3.72 3.61 -2.14
N ALA A 211 -3.18 3.42 -0.94
CA ALA A 211 -3.31 2.16 -0.22
C ALA A 211 -4.73 1.88 0.29
N LEU A 212 -5.65 2.85 0.12
CA LEU A 212 -7.01 2.79 0.64
C LEU A 212 -8.08 2.49 -0.42
N LYS A 213 -7.80 2.78 -1.70
CA LYS A 213 -8.70 2.45 -2.82
C LYS A 213 -7.99 2.53 -4.16
N ALA A 214 -8.53 1.84 -5.16
CA ALA A 214 -8.10 1.99 -6.55
C ALA A 214 -8.57 3.32 -7.16
N GLU A 215 -7.90 3.76 -8.23
CA GLU A 215 -8.23 4.99 -8.95
C GLU A 215 -9.60 4.90 -9.63
N VAL A 216 -9.89 3.74 -10.21
CA VAL A 216 -11.21 3.39 -10.75
C VAL A 216 -11.63 2.06 -10.13
N PRO A 217 -12.56 2.04 -9.18
CA PRO A 217 -13.03 0.79 -8.59
C PRO A 217 -13.63 -0.16 -9.63
N VAL A 218 -13.36 -1.45 -9.47
CA VAL A 218 -13.81 -2.51 -10.35
C VAL A 218 -15.01 -3.21 -9.71
N ALA A 219 -16.17 -3.18 -10.36
CA ALA A 219 -17.45 -3.56 -9.75
C ALA A 219 -17.52 -5.01 -9.22
N ASP A 220 -16.79 -5.93 -9.82
CA ASP A 220 -16.72 -7.34 -9.41
C ASP A 220 -15.53 -7.65 -8.46
N ASP A 221 -14.79 -6.61 -8.04
CA ASP A 221 -13.71 -6.72 -7.06
C ASP A 221 -13.83 -5.66 -5.95
N PRO A 222 -14.49 -5.97 -4.84
CA PRO A 222 -14.64 -5.07 -3.71
C PRO A 222 -13.31 -4.58 -3.09
N SER A 223 -12.21 -5.32 -3.30
CA SER A 223 -10.88 -4.91 -2.79
C SER A 223 -10.37 -3.61 -3.43
N THR A 224 -10.93 -3.23 -4.57
CA THR A 224 -10.62 -1.99 -5.29
C THR A 224 -11.39 -0.77 -4.76
N SER A 225 -12.41 -1.00 -3.92
CA SER A 225 -13.21 0.05 -3.28
C SER A 225 -12.50 0.62 -2.05
N LEU A 226 -13.03 1.73 -1.50
CA LEU A 226 -12.47 2.34 -0.30
C LEU A 226 -12.45 1.37 0.88
N ASN A 227 -11.28 1.13 1.45
CA ASN A 227 -11.08 0.25 2.59
C ASN A 227 -11.46 0.97 3.91
N THR A 228 -12.75 1.03 4.18
CA THR A 228 -13.29 1.70 5.37
C THR A 228 -12.83 1.05 6.66
N GLN A 229 -12.62 -0.28 6.68
CA GLN A 229 -12.13 -1.00 7.84
C GLN A 229 -10.70 -0.58 8.23
N LEU A 230 -9.81 -0.45 7.24
CA LEU A 230 -8.45 0.04 7.48
C LEU A 230 -8.48 1.49 7.98
N ILE A 231 -9.34 2.34 7.40
CA ILE A 231 -9.50 3.74 7.84
C ILE A 231 -10.01 3.80 9.28
N GLU A 232 -11.01 3.01 9.66
CA GLU A 232 -11.51 2.92 11.02
C GLU A 232 -10.42 2.46 12.00
N THR A 233 -9.61 1.46 11.60
CA THR A 233 -8.49 0.98 12.40
C THR A 233 -7.43 2.07 12.58
N LEU A 234 -7.03 2.75 11.50
CA LEU A 234 -6.08 3.87 11.58
C LEU A 234 -6.63 4.99 12.49
N ALA A 235 -7.90 5.35 12.30
CA ALA A 235 -8.54 6.40 13.08
C ALA A 235 -8.80 6.01 14.55
N SER A 236 -8.63 4.77 14.97
CA SER A 236 -8.71 4.39 16.40
C SER A 236 -7.47 4.79 17.20
N HIS A 237 -6.34 5.06 16.52
CA HIS A 237 -5.09 5.48 17.17
C HIS A 237 -5.09 6.98 17.50
N SER A 238 -4.26 7.41 18.44
CA SER A 238 -4.12 8.82 18.82
C SER A 238 -3.69 9.70 17.65
N GLN A 239 -2.74 9.22 16.85
CA GLN A 239 -2.22 9.85 15.64
C GLN A 239 -1.95 8.80 14.56
N VAL A 240 -2.02 9.21 13.29
CA VAL A 240 -1.59 8.41 12.14
C VAL A 240 -0.43 9.10 11.46
N ILE A 241 0.75 8.48 11.54
CA ILE A 241 1.99 9.00 10.98
C ILE A 241 2.18 8.40 9.59
N MET A 242 2.23 9.26 8.56
CA MET A 242 2.35 8.90 7.14
C MET A 242 3.76 9.17 6.65
N CYS A 243 4.38 8.21 5.96
CA CYS A 243 5.70 8.34 5.35
C CYS A 243 5.89 7.28 4.25
N GLY A 244 7.05 7.24 3.59
CA GLY A 244 7.38 6.25 2.55
C GLY A 244 7.31 6.82 1.13
N GLU A 245 7.06 5.98 0.12
CA GLU A 245 7.21 6.34 -1.31
C GLU A 245 5.92 6.20 -2.12
N ALA A 246 5.69 7.06 -3.13
CA ALA A 246 6.38 8.33 -3.37
C ALA A 246 5.49 9.50 -2.95
N LYS A 247 6.11 10.60 -2.48
CA LYS A 247 5.44 11.83 -2.05
C LYS A 247 4.45 12.38 -3.08
N SER A 248 4.79 12.30 -4.37
CA SER A 248 3.93 12.80 -5.46
C SER A 248 2.74 11.89 -5.78
N HIS A 249 2.77 10.60 -5.41
CA HIS A 249 1.79 9.58 -5.80
C HIS A 249 1.22 8.82 -4.61
N CYS A 250 1.81 7.68 -4.23
CA CYS A 250 1.17 6.78 -3.27
C CYS A 250 0.97 7.42 -1.90
N VAL A 251 1.95 8.16 -1.37
CA VAL A 251 1.82 8.90 -0.10
C VAL A 251 0.77 10.01 -0.23
N ASN A 252 0.82 10.80 -1.31
CA ASN A 252 -0.14 11.87 -1.59
C ASN A 252 -1.58 11.34 -1.63
N PHE A 253 -1.85 10.35 -2.49
CA PHE A 253 -3.22 9.84 -2.68
C PHE A 253 -3.73 9.07 -1.47
N THR A 254 -2.88 8.31 -0.76
CA THR A 254 -3.27 7.64 0.49
C THR A 254 -3.65 8.67 1.55
N THR A 255 -2.85 9.72 1.73
CA THR A 255 -3.13 10.77 2.72
C THR A 255 -4.41 11.53 2.38
N ARG A 256 -4.65 11.85 1.09
CA ARG A 256 -5.90 12.52 0.67
C ARG A 256 -7.13 11.65 0.89
N ASP A 257 -7.06 10.37 0.58
CA ASP A 257 -8.18 9.46 0.76
C ASP A 257 -8.45 9.22 2.26
N LEU A 258 -7.39 9.11 3.09
CA LEU A 258 -7.54 9.07 4.55
C LEU A 258 -8.20 10.34 5.07
N LEU A 259 -7.69 11.52 4.68
CA LEU A 259 -8.25 12.82 5.10
C LEU A 259 -9.71 12.98 4.68
N SER A 260 -10.07 12.58 3.46
CA SER A 260 -11.44 12.67 2.95
C SER A 260 -12.44 11.82 3.72
N ALA A 261 -11.98 10.73 4.30
CA ALA A 261 -12.77 9.79 5.09
C ALA A 261 -12.51 9.91 6.61
N TRP A 262 -11.71 10.92 7.03
CA TRP A 262 -11.37 11.12 8.44
C TRP A 262 -12.60 11.42 9.27
N PRO A 263 -12.75 10.84 10.50
CA PRO A 263 -13.88 11.12 11.36
C PRO A 263 -14.02 12.62 11.66
N LYS A 264 -15.24 13.15 11.53
CA LYS A 264 -15.52 14.59 11.66
C LYS A 264 -15.34 15.14 13.09
N ASP A 265 -15.37 14.28 14.07
CA ASP A 265 -15.17 14.56 15.49
C ASP A 265 -13.71 14.53 15.91
N ARG A 266 -12.80 14.18 14.97
CA ARG A 266 -11.35 14.18 15.18
C ARG A 266 -10.66 15.32 14.46
N PRO A 267 -9.66 15.95 15.07
CA PRO A 267 -8.87 16.99 14.41
C PRO A 267 -8.04 16.38 13.29
N THR A 268 -7.95 17.10 12.17
CA THR A 268 -7.11 16.69 11.02
C THR A 268 -5.61 16.72 11.36
N SER A 269 -5.22 17.44 12.41
CA SER A 269 -3.86 17.46 12.95
C SER A 269 -3.40 16.13 13.56
N ASP A 270 -4.32 15.17 13.80
CA ASP A 270 -3.98 13.81 14.20
C ASP A 270 -3.40 13.01 13.02
N ILE A 271 -3.61 13.46 11.79
CA ILE A 271 -2.87 12.97 10.61
C ILE A 271 -1.55 13.74 10.55
N VAL A 272 -0.45 13.01 10.61
CA VAL A 272 0.92 13.56 10.59
C VAL A 272 1.63 13.04 9.34
N VAL A 273 2.24 13.92 8.56
CA VAL A 273 3.10 13.54 7.43
C VAL A 273 4.54 13.90 7.77
N LEU A 274 5.43 12.92 7.68
CA LEU A 274 6.87 13.16 7.87
C LEU A 274 7.44 13.76 6.57
N GLU A 275 7.66 15.08 6.55
CA GLU A 275 7.97 15.82 5.32
C GLU A 275 9.35 15.50 4.72
N ASP A 276 10.28 14.96 5.51
CA ASP A 276 11.62 14.53 5.11
C ASP A 276 11.80 13.00 5.08
N ALA A 277 10.70 12.25 5.18
CA ALA A 277 10.68 10.79 5.07
C ALA A 277 9.77 10.32 3.92
N THR A 278 9.75 11.11 2.86
CA THR A 278 9.06 10.84 1.59
C THR A 278 9.61 11.73 0.49
N SER A 279 9.89 11.18 -0.68
CA SER A 279 10.48 11.87 -1.83
C SER A 279 9.60 11.75 -3.07
N PRO A 280 9.62 12.72 -4.01
CA PRO A 280 8.80 12.67 -5.22
C PRO A 280 9.38 11.75 -6.29
N VAL A 281 8.53 11.19 -7.15
CA VAL A 281 8.97 10.62 -8.42
C VAL A 281 9.64 11.73 -9.24
N PRO A 282 10.80 11.47 -9.88
CA PRO A 282 11.48 12.48 -10.68
C PRO A 282 10.58 13.10 -11.76
N GLY A 283 10.52 14.43 -11.80
CA GLY A 283 9.65 15.20 -12.68
C GLY A 283 8.24 15.47 -12.14
N CYS A 284 7.91 15.01 -10.93
CA CYS A 284 6.64 15.23 -10.25
C CYS A 284 6.79 16.07 -8.95
N GLU A 285 7.79 16.97 -8.92
CA GLU A 285 8.08 17.82 -7.76
C GLU A 285 6.92 18.80 -7.49
N ALA A 286 6.32 19.34 -8.55
CA ALA A 286 5.20 20.28 -8.44
C ALA A 286 3.96 19.65 -7.77
N GLU A 287 3.65 18.39 -8.11
CA GLU A 287 2.56 17.62 -7.49
C GLU A 287 2.85 17.36 -6.01
N ALA A 288 4.11 17.08 -5.68
CA ALA A 288 4.55 16.86 -4.31
C ALA A 288 4.50 18.14 -3.46
N ASP A 289 4.89 19.28 -4.01
CA ASP A 289 4.79 20.58 -3.34
C ASP A 289 3.32 20.96 -3.12
N LYS A 290 2.49 20.79 -4.15
CA LYS A 290 1.04 21.00 -4.04
C LYS A 290 0.42 20.10 -2.98
N PHE A 291 0.84 18.86 -2.88
CA PHE A 291 0.36 17.95 -1.83
C PHE A 291 0.62 18.52 -0.44
N PHE A 292 1.82 18.97 -0.17
CA PHE A 292 2.16 19.53 1.13
C PHE A 292 1.40 20.82 1.42
N ASP A 293 1.24 21.70 0.44
CA ASP A 293 0.46 22.93 0.60
C ASP A 293 -1.01 22.64 0.90
N ASP A 294 -1.61 21.68 0.18
CA ASP A 294 -2.99 21.27 0.42
C ASP A 294 -3.15 20.63 1.82
N MET A 295 -2.19 19.82 2.27
CA MET A 295 -2.23 19.20 3.60
C MET A 295 -2.10 20.23 4.72
N ARG A 296 -1.20 21.23 4.58
CA ARG A 296 -1.11 22.35 5.52
C ARG A 296 -2.43 23.13 5.59
N ALA A 297 -3.00 23.44 4.42
CA ALA A 297 -4.29 24.15 4.34
C ALA A 297 -5.44 23.37 4.99
N ALA A 298 -5.40 22.05 4.95
CA ALA A 298 -6.38 21.17 5.58
C ALA A 298 -6.14 20.93 7.09
N GLY A 299 -5.07 21.47 7.67
CA GLY A 299 -4.73 21.33 9.08
C GLY A 299 -4.05 20.01 9.43
N VAL A 300 -3.55 19.26 8.44
CA VAL A 300 -2.69 18.08 8.65
C VAL A 300 -1.34 18.55 9.20
N THR A 301 -0.78 17.80 10.15
CA THR A 301 0.53 18.13 10.73
C THR A 301 1.64 17.69 9.77
N LEU A 302 2.50 18.62 9.36
CA LEU A 302 3.73 18.34 8.60
C LEU A 302 4.93 18.63 9.49
N VAL A 303 5.83 17.65 9.64
CA VAL A 303 6.97 17.72 10.56
C VAL A 303 8.10 16.84 10.07
N LYS A 304 9.35 17.19 10.41
CA LYS A 304 10.49 16.33 10.12
C LYS A 304 10.55 15.14 11.08
N ALA A 305 11.00 14.00 10.57
CA ALA A 305 11.12 12.78 11.37
C ALA A 305 11.98 12.97 12.62
N ALA A 306 13.05 13.76 12.54
CA ALA A 306 13.95 14.03 13.68
C ALA A 306 13.29 14.86 14.80
N ASP A 307 12.35 15.74 14.43
CA ASP A 307 11.71 16.67 15.37
C ASP A 307 10.38 16.10 15.92
N PHE A 308 9.91 14.98 15.39
CA PHE A 308 8.63 14.39 15.75
C PHE A 308 8.75 13.46 16.95
N VAL A 309 7.83 13.62 17.87
CA VAL A 309 7.61 12.72 19.00
C VAL A 309 6.14 12.31 19.00
N PRO A 310 5.84 10.99 18.83
CA PRO A 310 4.47 10.51 18.89
C PRO A 310 3.81 10.89 20.22
N THR A 311 2.56 11.37 20.16
CA THR A 311 1.81 11.75 21.35
C THR A 311 0.83 10.65 21.74
N LYS A 312 0.70 10.43 23.06
CA LYS A 312 -0.38 9.61 23.61
C LYS A 312 -1.65 10.42 23.71
N LYS A 313 -2.79 9.77 23.49
CA LYS A 313 -4.08 10.36 23.78
C LYS A 313 -4.15 10.66 25.26
N ALA A 314 -4.51 11.88 25.65
CA ALA A 314 -4.74 12.17 27.05
C ALA A 314 -5.85 11.26 27.58
N PRO A 315 -5.71 10.66 28.78
CA PRO A 315 -6.81 9.89 29.36
C PRO A 315 -8.05 10.78 29.50
N ALA A 316 -9.19 10.23 29.04
CA ALA A 316 -10.48 10.92 29.03
C ALA A 316 -11.00 11.18 30.46
#